data_6af6cfe1ad7423d068c00ef6febc8221
#
_entry.id   6af6cfe1ad7423d068c00ef6febc8221
#
_cell.length_a   1.000
_cell.length_b   1.000
_cell.length_c   1.000
_cell.angle_alpha   90.00
_cell.angle_beta   90.00
_cell.angle_gamma   90.00
#
_symmetry.space_group_name_H-M   'P 1'
#
loop_
_entity.id
_entity.type
_entity.pdbx_description
1 polymer ?
#
loop_
_entity_poly.entity_id
_entity_poly.type
_entity_poly.pdbx_seq_one_letter_code
_entity_poly.pdbx_strand_id
1 'polypeptide(L)'
;MNLSAFVSRLKQNFPFTPTPIQAQALQDLAAFLASSTENEVFMLKGFAGTGKTTLIGTLVKSIGAMRYKTVLLAPTGRAAKVMAAYANRPAYTIHKRIYFAQQERQGNLKFKLQKNKFKRTLFLVDEASMIADQQQQSKLFENGSLLHDLIHYVHAGEDCKLLLVGDTAQLPPVHTELSPALDARVLTMEHGLTPHEIELNEVVRQGKDSGILFNATRIRQQLTSGQTTQFQFILARFPDIVRLQDGYEIQDAIEEAFRTVGREQTACIVRSNKRANGYNKQIRTQILGKEPELATGDLIMVVKNNYHWLAPDSGPGFIANGDIVEVLSVKAVKELYGFTFAEVHIRMLDYPDQEPFDTVFILDTLESDSHALSFEDNSKLYQAVREDYAHLPQYKQYLNVKKNPFFNALQVKYAYAFTCHKAQGGQWKRVLVEQPYLPDGLDANYFRWLYTAITRATETLFLIGFSDDYFEQE
;
A
#
# COMPACT_ATOMS: atom_id res chain seq x y z
N MET A 1 6.40 -34.40 8.39
CA MET A 1 5.20 -34.42 9.26
C MET A 1 4.04 -34.83 8.36
N ASN A 2 3.11 -35.65 8.83
CA ASN A 2 1.93 -35.97 8.06
C ASN A 2 0.91 -34.81 8.13
N LEU A 3 -0.04 -34.80 7.20
CA LEU A 3 -1.01 -33.72 7.04
C LEU A 3 -1.83 -33.47 8.32
N SER A 4 -2.33 -34.53 8.96
CA SER A 4 -3.17 -34.41 10.17
C SER A 4 -2.40 -33.81 11.36
N ALA A 5 -1.15 -34.18 11.54
CA ALA A 5 -0.29 -33.62 12.58
C ALA A 5 0.03 -32.13 12.30
N PHE A 6 0.17 -31.72 11.05
CA PHE A 6 0.36 -30.32 10.70
C PHE A 6 -0.89 -29.48 10.95
N VAL A 7 -2.07 -29.97 10.57
CA VAL A 7 -3.36 -29.32 10.88
C VAL A 7 -3.55 -29.16 12.40
N SER A 8 -3.23 -30.20 13.18
CA SER A 8 -3.29 -30.12 14.65
C SER A 8 -2.36 -29.04 15.19
N ARG A 9 -1.14 -28.95 14.64
CA ARG A 9 -0.17 -27.90 15.02
C ARG A 9 -0.64 -26.49 14.66
N LEU A 10 -1.25 -26.31 13.49
CA LEU A 10 -1.86 -25.04 13.10
C LEU A 10 -2.93 -24.62 14.10
N LYS A 11 -3.85 -25.52 14.44
CA LYS A 11 -4.89 -25.27 15.44
C LYS A 11 -4.35 -24.95 16.82
N GLN A 12 -3.28 -25.61 17.28
CA GLN A 12 -2.63 -25.34 18.57
C GLN A 12 -1.93 -23.98 18.61
N ASN A 13 -1.34 -23.55 17.48
CA ASN A 13 -0.65 -22.26 17.38
C ASN A 13 -1.62 -21.10 17.07
N PHE A 14 -2.89 -21.38 16.76
CA PHE A 14 -3.89 -20.35 16.54
C PHE A 14 -4.26 -19.72 17.90
N PRO A 15 -4.14 -18.40 18.06
CA PRO A 15 -4.24 -17.75 19.37
C PRO A 15 -5.65 -17.75 19.99
N PHE A 16 -6.65 -18.09 19.19
CA PHE A 16 -8.07 -18.11 19.58
C PHE A 16 -8.72 -19.41 19.15
N THR A 17 -9.99 -19.63 19.51
CA THR A 17 -10.80 -20.69 18.90
C THR A 17 -11.13 -20.27 17.47
N PRO A 18 -10.64 -20.98 16.45
CA PRO A 18 -10.94 -20.63 15.06
C PRO A 18 -12.44 -20.77 14.76
N THR A 19 -12.98 -19.87 13.97
CA THR A 19 -14.34 -20.03 13.41
C THR A 19 -14.37 -21.23 12.46
N PRO A 20 -15.55 -21.78 12.11
CA PRO A 20 -15.66 -22.90 11.18
C PRO A 20 -14.91 -22.67 9.87
N ILE A 21 -15.06 -21.48 9.27
CA ILE A 21 -14.38 -21.12 8.01
C ILE A 21 -12.86 -20.94 8.18
N GLN A 22 -12.41 -20.41 9.32
CA GLN A 22 -10.98 -20.32 9.64
C GLN A 22 -10.36 -21.72 9.84
N ALA A 23 -11.09 -22.63 10.50
CA ALA A 23 -10.66 -24.01 10.68
C ALA A 23 -10.54 -24.73 9.34
N GLN A 24 -11.48 -24.51 8.42
CA GLN A 24 -11.41 -25.01 7.04
C GLN A 24 -10.21 -24.42 6.30
N ALA A 25 -9.99 -23.11 6.39
CA ALA A 25 -8.84 -22.44 5.76
C ALA A 25 -7.49 -23.02 6.23
N LEU A 26 -7.36 -23.36 7.51
CA LEU A 26 -6.16 -24.03 8.04
C LEU A 26 -5.98 -25.44 7.45
N GLN A 27 -7.06 -26.17 7.21
CA GLN A 27 -7.01 -27.50 6.58
C GLN A 27 -6.63 -27.40 5.10
N ASP A 28 -7.25 -26.50 4.36
CA ASP A 28 -7.01 -26.30 2.92
C ASP A 28 -5.59 -25.80 2.67
N LEU A 29 -5.08 -24.88 3.47
CA LEU A 29 -3.69 -24.45 3.42
C LEU A 29 -2.70 -25.59 3.71
N ALA A 30 -3.02 -26.47 4.65
CA ALA A 30 -2.20 -27.63 4.93
C ALA A 30 -2.21 -28.63 3.76
N ALA A 31 -3.35 -28.87 3.14
CA ALA A 31 -3.48 -29.71 1.95
C ALA A 31 -2.72 -29.11 0.76
N PHE A 32 -2.84 -27.81 0.51
CA PHE A 32 -2.09 -27.10 -0.51
C PHE A 32 -0.57 -27.23 -0.34
N LEU A 33 -0.05 -27.09 0.90
CA LEU A 33 1.37 -27.27 1.18
C LEU A 33 1.84 -28.71 1.04
N ALA A 34 0.96 -29.70 1.21
CA ALA A 34 1.27 -31.12 1.04
C ALA A 34 1.13 -31.59 -0.41
N SER A 35 0.45 -30.85 -1.26
CA SER A 35 0.26 -31.18 -2.69
C SER A 35 1.59 -31.12 -3.43
N SER A 36 1.77 -32.06 -4.35
CA SER A 36 2.89 -32.09 -5.31
C SER A 36 2.49 -31.61 -6.71
N THR A 37 1.26 -31.14 -6.87
CA THR A 37 0.76 -30.62 -8.15
C THR A 37 1.51 -29.33 -8.52
N GLU A 38 1.89 -29.24 -9.78
CA GLU A 38 2.54 -28.03 -10.31
C GLU A 38 1.50 -26.95 -10.64
N ASN A 39 1.95 -25.70 -10.73
CA ASN A 39 1.13 -24.54 -11.11
C ASN A 39 -0.09 -24.27 -10.22
N GLU A 40 -0.04 -24.69 -8.96
CA GLU A 40 -1.06 -24.33 -7.98
C GLU A 40 -0.81 -22.95 -7.39
N VAL A 41 -1.90 -22.23 -7.13
CA VAL A 41 -1.92 -21.00 -6.34
C VAL A 41 -3.03 -21.07 -5.31
N PHE A 42 -2.77 -20.57 -4.10
CA PHE A 42 -3.81 -20.46 -3.08
C PHE A 42 -4.24 -19.02 -2.92
N MET A 43 -5.54 -18.74 -2.95
CA MET A 43 -6.13 -17.45 -2.70
C MET A 43 -6.86 -17.47 -1.35
N LEU A 44 -6.33 -16.73 -0.38
CA LEU A 44 -7.00 -16.45 0.89
C LEU A 44 -7.70 -15.09 0.78
N LYS A 45 -8.95 -15.12 0.42
CA LYS A 45 -9.79 -13.93 0.38
C LYS A 45 -10.40 -13.68 1.76
N GLY A 46 -10.65 -12.43 2.10
CA GLY A 46 -11.36 -12.15 3.34
C GLY A 46 -11.42 -10.65 3.62
N PHE A 47 -12.39 -10.26 4.40
CA PHE A 47 -12.72 -8.88 4.67
C PHE A 47 -11.99 -8.33 5.90
N ALA A 48 -12.13 -7.03 6.16
CA ALA A 48 -11.62 -6.42 7.39
C ALA A 48 -12.23 -7.14 8.62
N GLY A 49 -11.41 -7.42 9.64
CA GLY A 49 -11.86 -8.06 10.87
C GLY A 49 -12.16 -9.57 10.80
N THR A 50 -11.89 -10.26 9.68
CA THR A 50 -12.15 -11.70 9.55
C THR A 50 -10.99 -12.59 10.01
N GLY A 51 -9.87 -12.00 10.44
CA GLY A 51 -8.73 -12.73 11.00
C GLY A 51 -7.70 -13.23 10.00
N LYS A 52 -7.63 -12.66 8.78
CA LYS A 52 -6.57 -12.97 7.78
C LYS A 52 -5.17 -12.91 8.40
N THR A 53 -4.87 -11.79 9.06
CA THR A 53 -3.57 -11.54 9.72
C THR A 53 -3.22 -12.61 10.77
N THR A 54 -4.20 -13.02 11.58
CA THR A 54 -4.03 -14.08 12.58
C THR A 54 -3.73 -15.43 11.93
N LEU A 55 -4.43 -15.75 10.86
CA LEU A 55 -4.27 -16.99 10.12
C LEU A 55 -2.89 -17.04 9.44
N ILE A 56 -2.47 -15.95 8.81
CA ILE A 56 -1.13 -15.81 8.22
C ILE A 56 -0.03 -15.96 9.29
N GLY A 57 -0.14 -15.23 10.40
CA GLY A 57 0.82 -15.31 11.49
C GLY A 57 0.96 -16.75 12.04
N THR A 58 -0.16 -17.46 12.17
CA THR A 58 -0.18 -18.87 12.59
C THR A 58 0.51 -19.78 11.57
N LEU A 59 0.23 -19.57 10.27
CA LEU A 59 0.86 -20.33 9.20
C LEU A 59 2.37 -20.11 9.19
N VAL A 60 2.82 -18.85 9.20
CA VAL A 60 4.25 -18.48 9.20
C VAL A 60 5.00 -19.06 10.40
N LYS A 61 4.37 -19.07 11.57
CA LYS A 61 4.94 -19.67 12.78
C LYS A 61 5.05 -21.20 12.70
N SER A 62 4.15 -21.85 11.96
CA SER A 62 4.01 -23.32 11.97
C SER A 62 4.68 -24.00 10.78
N ILE A 63 4.84 -23.33 9.65
CA ILE A 63 5.17 -23.91 8.34
C ILE A 63 6.52 -24.64 8.31
N GLY A 64 7.47 -24.25 9.17
CA GLY A 64 8.76 -24.92 9.29
C GLY A 64 8.64 -26.42 9.60
N ALA A 65 7.53 -26.85 10.22
CA ALA A 65 7.24 -28.26 10.46
C ALA A 65 7.03 -29.07 9.18
N MET A 66 6.60 -28.42 8.09
CA MET A 66 6.49 -29.00 6.73
C MET A 66 7.80 -28.87 5.94
N ARG A 67 8.87 -28.36 6.56
CA ARG A 67 10.17 -28.06 5.92
C ARG A 67 10.08 -27.01 4.81
N TYR A 68 9.05 -26.16 4.81
CA TYR A 68 8.95 -24.99 3.95
C TYR A 68 9.61 -23.79 4.61
N LYS A 69 10.26 -22.97 3.79
CA LYS A 69 10.65 -21.61 4.12
C LYS A 69 9.52 -20.66 3.76
N THR A 70 9.55 -19.44 4.25
CA THR A 70 8.60 -18.39 3.87
C THR A 70 9.34 -17.17 3.34
N VAL A 71 8.78 -16.58 2.30
CA VAL A 71 9.13 -15.25 1.82
C VAL A 71 7.86 -14.41 1.89
N LEU A 72 7.88 -13.33 2.67
CA LEU A 72 6.74 -12.45 2.89
C LEU A 72 6.85 -11.25 1.97
N LEU A 73 5.79 -10.98 1.21
CA LEU A 73 5.75 -9.98 0.17
C LEU A 73 4.50 -9.10 0.30
N ALA A 74 4.63 -7.84 -0.11
CA ALA A 74 3.49 -6.93 -0.26
C ALA A 74 3.71 -5.99 -1.46
N PRO A 75 2.66 -5.38 -2.02
CA PRO A 75 2.78 -4.45 -3.14
C PRO A 75 3.52 -3.16 -2.78
N THR A 76 3.39 -2.67 -1.53
CA THR A 76 3.97 -1.40 -1.05
C THR A 76 4.88 -1.61 0.15
N GLY A 77 5.79 -0.65 0.41
CA GLY A 77 6.66 -0.66 1.58
C GLY A 77 5.88 -0.66 2.89
N ARG A 78 4.82 0.15 2.96
CA ARG A 78 3.96 0.24 4.14
C ARG A 78 3.23 -1.07 4.44
N ALA A 79 2.66 -1.72 3.44
CA ALA A 79 2.02 -3.03 3.60
C ALA A 79 3.04 -4.10 4.03
N ALA A 80 4.26 -4.06 3.49
CA ALA A 80 5.34 -4.95 3.90
C ALA A 80 5.72 -4.74 5.38
N LYS A 81 5.78 -3.49 5.85
CA LYS A 81 6.03 -3.16 7.26
C LYS A 81 4.93 -3.71 8.18
N VAL A 82 3.66 -3.48 7.84
CA VAL A 82 2.51 -4.02 8.59
C VAL A 82 2.60 -5.55 8.66
N MET A 83 2.89 -6.18 7.52
CA MET A 83 3.05 -7.64 7.42
C MET A 83 4.22 -8.14 8.28
N ALA A 84 5.36 -7.47 8.24
CA ALA A 84 6.52 -7.84 9.05
C ALA A 84 6.21 -7.78 10.56
N ALA A 85 5.47 -6.78 11.00
CA ALA A 85 5.08 -6.60 12.40
C ALA A 85 4.20 -7.77 12.91
N TYR A 86 3.13 -8.12 12.20
CA TYR A 86 2.24 -9.20 12.67
C TYR A 86 2.81 -10.61 12.42
N ALA A 87 3.63 -10.80 11.40
CA ALA A 87 4.28 -12.09 11.14
C ALA A 87 5.54 -12.30 11.97
N ASN A 88 6.05 -11.27 12.63
CA ASN A 88 7.32 -11.23 13.35
C ASN A 88 8.48 -11.78 12.51
N ARG A 89 8.53 -11.39 11.24
CA ARG A 89 9.55 -11.79 10.26
C ARG A 89 9.73 -10.69 9.20
N PRO A 90 10.92 -10.56 8.60
CA PRO A 90 11.14 -9.61 7.53
C PRO A 90 10.16 -9.84 6.37
N ALA A 91 9.53 -8.76 5.90
CA ALA A 91 8.73 -8.73 4.69
C ALA A 91 9.31 -7.69 3.73
N TYR A 92 9.08 -7.87 2.43
CA TYR A 92 9.66 -7.05 1.38
C TYR A 92 8.59 -6.63 0.38
N THR A 93 8.86 -5.57 -0.36
CA THR A 93 8.02 -5.29 -1.52
C THR A 93 8.24 -6.36 -2.59
N ILE A 94 7.18 -6.67 -3.37
CA ILE A 94 7.29 -7.60 -4.50
C ILE A 94 8.45 -7.16 -5.41
N HIS A 95 8.48 -5.88 -5.79
CA HIS A 95 9.52 -5.31 -6.66
C HIS A 95 10.93 -5.57 -6.14
N LYS A 96 11.19 -5.30 -4.86
CA LYS A 96 12.52 -5.55 -4.27
C LYS A 96 12.94 -7.01 -4.33
N ARG A 97 11.98 -7.93 -4.22
CA ARG A 97 12.29 -9.36 -4.13
C ARG A 97 12.48 -10.01 -5.49
N ILE A 98 11.70 -9.62 -6.51
CA ILE A 98 11.71 -10.34 -7.78
C ILE A 98 12.54 -9.66 -8.87
N TYR A 99 12.84 -8.36 -8.75
CA TYR A 99 13.62 -7.66 -9.74
C TYR A 99 15.03 -7.29 -9.24
N PHE A 100 15.93 -7.12 -10.20
CA PHE A 100 17.22 -6.45 -9.99
C PHE A 100 17.42 -5.37 -11.05
N ALA A 101 18.09 -4.31 -10.66
CA ALA A 101 18.44 -3.23 -11.56
C ALA A 101 19.61 -3.65 -12.44
N GLN A 102 19.44 -3.60 -13.76
CA GLN A 102 20.50 -3.80 -14.74
C GLN A 102 20.71 -2.53 -15.54
N GLN A 103 21.95 -2.09 -15.63
CA GLN A 103 22.33 -0.98 -16.50
C GLN A 103 22.57 -1.51 -17.91
N GLU A 104 21.78 -1.05 -18.88
CA GLU A 104 21.99 -1.40 -20.29
C GLU A 104 23.21 -0.67 -20.86
N ARG A 105 23.77 -1.17 -21.97
CA ARG A 105 24.94 -0.60 -22.65
C ARG A 105 24.77 0.88 -23.05
N GLN A 106 23.53 1.32 -23.22
CA GLN A 106 23.16 2.71 -23.51
C GLN A 106 22.92 3.55 -22.23
N GLY A 107 23.21 2.99 -21.04
CA GLY A 107 23.05 3.67 -19.76
C GLY A 107 21.63 3.68 -19.19
N ASN A 108 20.63 3.11 -19.89
CA ASN A 108 19.28 2.97 -19.36
C ASN A 108 19.25 2.01 -18.18
N LEU A 109 18.55 2.39 -17.12
CA LEU A 109 18.24 1.47 -16.04
C LEU A 109 17.04 0.61 -16.46
N LYS A 110 17.20 -0.69 -16.43
CA LYS A 110 16.12 -1.64 -16.69
C LYS A 110 16.01 -2.63 -15.55
N PHE A 111 14.80 -2.92 -15.14
CA PHE A 111 14.53 -3.92 -14.11
C PHE A 111 14.27 -5.25 -14.78
N LYS A 112 15.12 -6.22 -14.46
CA LYS A 112 14.99 -7.58 -14.95
C LYS A 112 14.56 -8.51 -13.83
N LEU A 113 13.79 -9.52 -14.20
CA LEU A 113 13.39 -10.56 -13.28
C LEU A 113 14.61 -11.33 -12.79
N GLN A 114 14.74 -11.49 -11.48
CA GLN A 114 15.80 -12.30 -10.87
C GLN A 114 15.54 -13.78 -11.14
N LYS A 115 16.61 -14.56 -11.24
CA LYS A 115 16.48 -16.01 -11.18
C LYS A 115 16.07 -16.43 -9.77
N ASN A 116 14.97 -17.17 -9.65
CA ASN A 116 14.55 -17.74 -8.38
C ASN A 116 15.53 -18.86 -7.96
N LYS A 117 16.20 -18.68 -6.83
CA LYS A 117 17.13 -19.65 -6.23
C LYS A 117 16.54 -20.33 -5.00
N PHE A 118 15.28 -20.03 -4.69
CA PHE A 118 14.59 -20.61 -3.54
C PHE A 118 14.18 -22.05 -3.84
N LYS A 119 14.18 -22.83 -2.79
CA LYS A 119 13.74 -24.22 -2.80
C LYS A 119 12.76 -24.43 -1.66
N ARG A 120 11.70 -25.17 -1.92
CA ARG A 120 10.67 -25.52 -0.94
C ARG A 120 10.22 -24.31 -0.11
N THR A 121 9.72 -23.30 -0.81
CA THR A 121 9.44 -21.99 -0.23
C THR A 121 8.03 -21.53 -0.57
N LEU A 122 7.28 -21.12 0.46
CA LEU A 122 6.00 -20.45 0.29
C LEU A 122 6.25 -18.94 0.15
N PHE A 123 5.90 -18.41 -1.02
CA PHE A 123 5.80 -16.97 -1.24
C PHE A 123 4.40 -16.53 -0.84
N LEU A 124 4.31 -15.73 0.19
CA LEU A 124 3.07 -15.21 0.73
C LEU A 124 2.99 -13.73 0.40
N VAL A 125 1.95 -13.36 -0.33
CA VAL A 125 1.73 -11.98 -0.78
C VAL A 125 0.47 -11.45 -0.10
N ASP A 126 0.63 -10.47 0.78
CA ASP A 126 -0.50 -9.76 1.40
C ASP A 126 -0.87 -8.53 0.57
N GLU A 127 -2.08 -8.00 0.78
CA GLU A 127 -2.68 -6.91 0.00
C GLU A 127 -2.67 -7.17 -1.52
N ALA A 128 -2.89 -8.44 -1.92
CA ALA A 128 -2.89 -8.84 -3.33
C ALA A 128 -3.98 -8.11 -4.16
N SER A 129 -4.99 -7.52 -3.51
CA SER A 129 -5.99 -6.65 -4.14
C SER A 129 -5.40 -5.45 -4.89
N MET A 130 -4.19 -5.04 -4.57
CA MET A 130 -3.49 -3.91 -5.21
C MET A 130 -2.66 -4.31 -6.44
N ILE A 131 -2.51 -5.61 -6.74
CA ILE A 131 -1.66 -6.07 -7.83
C ILE A 131 -2.39 -5.93 -9.15
N ALA A 132 -1.83 -5.12 -10.05
CA ALA A 132 -2.33 -4.96 -11.41
C ALA A 132 -1.70 -6.00 -12.35
N ASP A 133 -2.47 -6.39 -13.38
CA ASP A 133 -2.01 -7.27 -14.47
C ASP A 133 -1.93 -6.52 -15.82
N GLN A 134 -2.01 -5.21 -15.79
CA GLN A 134 -1.84 -4.41 -17.00
C GLN A 134 -0.36 -4.21 -17.29
N GLN A 135 0.00 -4.31 -18.57
CA GLN A 135 1.33 -3.90 -19.02
C GLN A 135 1.54 -2.44 -18.65
N GLN A 136 2.37 -2.20 -17.67
CA GLN A 136 2.82 -0.85 -17.38
C GLN A 136 3.53 -0.33 -18.64
N GLN A 137 3.10 0.80 -19.18
CA GLN A 137 3.75 1.48 -20.32
C GLN A 137 5.20 1.94 -20.00
N SER A 138 5.71 1.56 -18.86
CA SER A 138 7.04 1.86 -18.39
C SER A 138 8.05 0.94 -19.09
N LYS A 139 8.87 1.51 -19.96
CA LYS A 139 10.05 0.84 -20.56
C LYS A 139 11.08 0.34 -19.54
N LEU A 140 10.82 0.53 -18.24
CA LEU A 140 11.70 0.16 -17.14
C LEU A 140 11.63 -1.34 -16.78
N PHE A 141 10.50 -2.00 -17.02
CA PHE A 141 10.29 -3.43 -16.72
C PHE A 141 10.24 -4.25 -18.01
N GLU A 142 10.82 -5.45 -17.98
CA GLU A 142 11.00 -6.27 -19.17
C GLU A 142 9.65 -6.79 -19.73
N ASN A 143 8.76 -7.27 -18.86
CA ASN A 143 7.48 -7.89 -19.29
C ASN A 143 6.26 -6.98 -19.04
N GLY A 144 6.38 -5.98 -18.20
CA GLY A 144 5.36 -4.94 -17.97
C GLY A 144 4.22 -5.32 -17.03
N SER A 145 3.95 -6.60 -16.73
CA SER A 145 2.95 -7.04 -15.75
C SER A 145 3.59 -7.55 -14.47
N LEU A 146 3.24 -6.91 -13.33
CA LEU A 146 3.74 -7.33 -12.02
C LEU A 146 3.21 -8.70 -11.59
N LEU A 147 1.93 -8.99 -11.90
CA LEU A 147 1.32 -10.28 -11.57
C LEU A 147 1.97 -11.42 -12.35
N HIS A 148 2.14 -11.22 -13.66
CA HIS A 148 2.80 -12.21 -14.53
C HIS A 148 4.24 -12.50 -14.04
N ASP A 149 5.02 -11.45 -13.77
CA ASP A 149 6.40 -11.59 -13.32
C ASP A 149 6.51 -12.27 -11.95
N LEU A 150 5.59 -11.97 -11.03
CA LEU A 150 5.52 -12.62 -9.73
C LEU A 150 5.24 -14.13 -9.87
N ILE A 151 4.23 -14.50 -10.65
CA ILE A 151 3.85 -15.88 -10.90
C ILE A 151 5.03 -16.64 -11.53
N HIS A 152 5.59 -16.09 -12.60
CA HIS A 152 6.74 -16.69 -13.29
C HIS A 152 7.94 -16.86 -12.36
N TYR A 153 8.25 -15.82 -11.56
CA TYR A 153 9.34 -15.90 -10.60
C TYR A 153 9.14 -17.01 -9.57
N VAL A 154 7.96 -17.13 -8.99
CA VAL A 154 7.67 -18.14 -7.97
C VAL A 154 7.78 -19.55 -8.54
N HIS A 155 7.10 -19.82 -9.65
CA HIS A 155 7.06 -21.15 -10.26
C HIS A 155 8.37 -21.56 -10.96
N ALA A 156 9.28 -20.63 -11.21
CA ALA A 156 10.64 -20.95 -11.64
C ALA A 156 11.54 -21.51 -10.52
N GLY A 157 11.09 -21.52 -9.27
CA GLY A 157 11.78 -22.09 -8.13
C GLY A 157 11.44 -23.56 -7.92
N GLU A 158 12.32 -24.31 -7.25
CA GLU A 158 12.14 -25.74 -6.96
C GLU A 158 11.18 -25.94 -5.76
N ASP A 159 10.03 -26.59 -5.98
CA ASP A 159 8.97 -26.81 -4.97
C ASP A 159 8.55 -25.49 -4.26
N CYS A 160 8.40 -24.41 -5.04
CA CYS A 160 7.94 -23.13 -4.56
C CYS A 160 6.42 -22.98 -4.78
N LYS A 161 5.73 -22.37 -3.83
CA LYS A 161 4.27 -22.19 -3.87
C LYS A 161 3.92 -20.71 -3.65
N LEU A 162 2.80 -20.28 -4.22
CA LEU A 162 2.28 -18.92 -4.13
C LEU A 162 0.97 -18.90 -3.33
N LEU A 163 0.92 -18.06 -2.29
CA LEU A 163 -0.28 -17.73 -1.53
C LEU A 163 -0.58 -16.24 -1.69
N LEU A 164 -1.70 -15.93 -2.31
CA LEU A 164 -2.21 -14.57 -2.50
C LEU A 164 -3.27 -14.30 -1.42
N VAL A 165 -3.09 -13.22 -0.68
CA VAL A 165 -4.00 -12.81 0.39
C VAL A 165 -4.53 -11.41 0.09
N GLY A 166 -5.85 -11.21 0.20
CA GLY A 166 -6.43 -9.91 -0.07
C GLY A 166 -7.90 -9.80 0.29
N ASP A 167 -8.43 -8.63 -0.01
CA ASP A 167 -9.81 -8.26 0.29
C ASP A 167 -10.49 -7.78 -0.99
N THR A 168 -11.49 -8.53 -1.45
CA THR A 168 -12.20 -8.28 -2.70
C THR A 168 -13.19 -7.11 -2.62
N ALA A 169 -13.50 -6.61 -1.41
CA ALA A 169 -14.33 -5.43 -1.22
C ALA A 169 -13.53 -4.11 -1.26
N GLN A 170 -12.19 -4.17 -1.17
CA GLN A 170 -11.34 -2.98 -1.31
C GLN A 170 -11.30 -2.49 -2.76
N LEU A 171 -10.78 -1.27 -2.93
CA LEU A 171 -10.52 -0.71 -4.25
C LEU A 171 -9.56 -1.62 -5.04
N PRO A 172 -9.94 -2.03 -6.24
CA PRO A 172 -9.02 -2.72 -7.15
C PRO A 172 -7.98 -1.75 -7.72
N PRO A 173 -6.97 -2.26 -8.46
CA PRO A 173 -6.07 -1.40 -9.21
C PRO A 173 -6.82 -0.45 -10.16
N VAL A 174 -6.23 0.72 -10.41
CA VAL A 174 -6.83 1.73 -11.28
C VAL A 174 -7.14 1.14 -12.66
N HIS A 175 -8.32 1.44 -13.19
CA HIS A 175 -8.85 0.93 -14.47
C HIS A 175 -9.24 -0.57 -14.48
N THR A 176 -9.43 -1.19 -13.32
CA THR A 176 -9.97 -2.55 -13.22
C THR A 176 -11.22 -2.58 -12.34
N GLU A 177 -12.14 -3.50 -12.60
CA GLU A 177 -13.34 -3.70 -11.77
C GLU A 177 -13.08 -4.62 -10.58
N LEU A 178 -12.19 -5.60 -10.77
CA LEU A 178 -11.74 -6.54 -9.75
C LEU A 178 -10.21 -6.65 -9.80
N SER A 179 -9.61 -7.10 -8.70
CA SER A 179 -8.18 -7.39 -8.66
C SER A 179 -7.87 -8.66 -9.46
N PRO A 180 -7.03 -8.59 -10.51
CA PRO A 180 -6.63 -9.76 -11.28
C PRO A 180 -5.99 -10.86 -10.42
N ALA A 181 -5.22 -10.48 -9.41
CA ALA A 181 -4.54 -11.41 -8.50
C ALA A 181 -5.51 -12.18 -7.58
N LEU A 182 -6.76 -11.73 -7.45
CA LEU A 182 -7.79 -12.38 -6.65
C LEU A 182 -8.96 -12.92 -7.51
N ASP A 183 -8.78 -12.96 -8.82
CA ASP A 183 -9.75 -13.53 -9.77
C ASP A 183 -9.26 -14.91 -10.27
N ALA A 184 -9.99 -15.97 -9.87
CA ALA A 184 -9.67 -17.33 -10.27
C ALA A 184 -9.70 -17.54 -11.79
N ARG A 185 -10.56 -16.80 -12.51
CA ARG A 185 -10.66 -16.91 -13.98
C ARG A 185 -9.42 -16.35 -14.65
N VAL A 186 -8.95 -15.18 -14.20
CA VAL A 186 -7.71 -14.56 -14.71
C VAL A 186 -6.53 -15.50 -14.46
N LEU A 187 -6.38 -15.99 -13.22
CA LEU A 187 -5.29 -16.90 -12.87
C LEU A 187 -5.31 -18.20 -13.69
N THR A 188 -6.49 -18.72 -13.99
CA THR A 188 -6.61 -19.95 -14.81
C THR A 188 -6.40 -19.66 -16.29
N MET A 189 -7.10 -18.68 -16.88
CA MET A 189 -7.15 -18.46 -18.32
C MET A 189 -5.91 -17.75 -18.85
N GLU A 190 -5.38 -16.79 -18.11
CA GLU A 190 -4.27 -15.94 -18.58
C GLU A 190 -2.92 -16.42 -18.06
N HIS A 191 -2.89 -17.10 -16.89
CA HIS A 191 -1.64 -17.55 -16.27
C HIS A 191 -1.50 -19.09 -16.18
N GLY A 192 -2.52 -19.85 -16.58
CA GLY A 192 -2.46 -21.32 -16.59
C GLY A 192 -2.32 -21.97 -15.22
N LEU A 193 -2.79 -21.28 -14.16
CA LEU A 193 -2.71 -21.76 -12.79
C LEU A 193 -3.96 -22.58 -12.39
N THR A 194 -3.79 -23.43 -11.38
CA THR A 194 -4.89 -24.11 -10.70
C THR A 194 -5.14 -23.39 -9.36
N PRO A 195 -6.14 -22.49 -9.29
CA PRO A 195 -6.42 -21.74 -8.08
C PRO A 195 -7.21 -22.58 -7.06
N HIS A 196 -6.74 -22.59 -5.81
CA HIS A 196 -7.51 -22.97 -4.63
C HIS A 196 -7.96 -21.70 -3.95
N GLU A 197 -9.22 -21.58 -3.58
CA GLU A 197 -9.71 -20.37 -2.93
C GLU A 197 -10.56 -20.64 -1.70
N ILE A 198 -10.42 -19.80 -0.71
CA ILE A 198 -11.30 -19.71 0.44
C ILE A 198 -11.55 -18.26 0.80
N GLU A 199 -12.78 -17.92 1.16
CA GLU A 199 -13.15 -16.59 1.56
C GLU A 199 -13.60 -16.56 3.03
N LEU A 200 -12.87 -15.79 3.84
CA LEU A 200 -13.23 -15.53 5.23
C LEU A 200 -14.31 -14.44 5.28
N ASN A 201 -15.52 -14.81 5.59
CA ASN A 201 -16.69 -13.92 5.59
C ASN A 201 -17.24 -13.62 6.99
N GLU A 202 -16.76 -14.32 8.03
CA GLU A 202 -17.20 -14.12 9.41
C GLU A 202 -16.32 -13.12 10.14
N VAL A 203 -16.91 -12.03 10.66
CA VAL A 203 -16.20 -11.08 11.52
C VAL A 203 -15.99 -11.73 12.90
N VAL A 204 -14.75 -11.78 13.37
CA VAL A 204 -14.41 -12.38 14.67
C VAL A 204 -14.98 -11.57 15.83
N ARG A 205 -15.21 -12.23 16.99
CA ARG A 205 -15.90 -11.69 18.16
C ARG A 205 -15.38 -10.33 18.65
N GLN A 206 -14.07 -10.08 18.56
CA GLN A 206 -13.44 -8.81 18.94
C GLN A 206 -13.83 -7.62 18.04
N GLY A 207 -14.36 -7.87 16.85
CA GLY A 207 -14.84 -6.82 15.94
C GLY A 207 -16.34 -6.51 16.09
N LYS A 208 -17.10 -7.24 16.95
CA LYS A 208 -18.53 -7.02 17.10
C LYS A 208 -18.89 -5.74 17.84
N ASP A 209 -17.97 -5.21 18.66
CA ASP A 209 -18.12 -3.97 19.40
C ASP A 209 -17.57 -2.75 18.66
N SER A 210 -17.03 -2.94 17.45
CA SER A 210 -16.50 -1.85 16.61
C SER A 210 -17.54 -1.39 15.60
N GLY A 211 -17.90 -0.12 15.68
CA GLY A 211 -18.74 0.57 14.69
C GLY A 211 -18.10 0.67 13.33
N ILE A 212 -16.78 0.78 13.28
CA ILE A 212 -15.99 0.77 12.03
C ILE A 212 -16.23 -0.55 11.29
N LEU A 213 -16.00 -1.69 11.96
CA LEU A 213 -16.16 -3.01 11.35
C LEU A 213 -17.63 -3.36 11.10
N PHE A 214 -18.55 -2.90 11.95
CA PHE A 214 -19.98 -3.07 11.77
C PHE A 214 -20.45 -2.39 10.47
N ASN A 215 -20.13 -1.10 10.30
CA ASN A 215 -20.51 -0.35 9.10
C ASN A 215 -19.77 -0.85 7.85
N ALA A 216 -18.49 -1.23 7.96
CA ALA A 216 -17.76 -1.86 6.87
C ALA A 216 -18.43 -3.17 6.41
N THR A 217 -18.96 -3.97 7.34
CA THR A 217 -19.68 -5.20 7.01
C THR A 217 -20.97 -4.91 6.25
N ARG A 218 -21.71 -3.86 6.64
CA ARG A 218 -22.93 -3.42 5.91
C ARG A 218 -22.61 -2.97 4.48
N ILE A 219 -21.57 -2.15 4.30
CA ILE A 219 -21.10 -1.73 2.96
C ILE A 219 -20.79 -2.96 2.09
N ARG A 220 -20.04 -3.92 2.63
CA ARG A 220 -19.70 -5.16 1.94
C ARG A 220 -20.93 -5.97 1.54
N GLN A 221 -21.91 -6.14 2.45
CA GLN A 221 -23.14 -6.86 2.17
C GLN A 221 -23.91 -6.24 1.00
N GLN A 222 -23.95 -4.91 0.94
CA GLN A 222 -24.56 -4.18 -0.17
C GLN A 222 -23.77 -4.35 -1.48
N LEU A 223 -22.44 -4.35 -1.43
CA LEU A 223 -21.60 -4.67 -2.58
C LEU A 223 -21.89 -6.08 -3.13
N THR A 224 -22.01 -7.06 -2.23
CA THR A 224 -22.28 -8.46 -2.61
C THR A 224 -23.69 -8.65 -3.17
N SER A 225 -24.70 -7.94 -2.65
CA SER A 225 -26.08 -8.01 -3.13
C SER A 225 -26.35 -7.11 -4.34
N GLY A 226 -25.40 -6.28 -4.76
CA GLY A 226 -25.58 -5.29 -5.82
C GLY A 226 -26.44 -4.08 -5.44
N GLN A 227 -26.77 -3.92 -4.16
CA GLN A 227 -27.58 -2.82 -3.65
C GLN A 227 -26.69 -1.63 -3.26
N THR A 228 -26.23 -0.90 -4.24
CA THR A 228 -25.23 0.19 -4.05
C THR A 228 -25.79 1.60 -4.27
N THR A 229 -27.10 1.78 -4.09
CA THR A 229 -27.77 3.07 -4.31
C THR A 229 -28.02 3.87 -3.03
N GLN A 230 -27.94 3.23 -1.87
CA GLN A 230 -28.18 3.87 -0.57
C GLN A 230 -27.27 3.26 0.50
N PHE A 231 -26.77 4.08 1.40
CA PHE A 231 -26.05 3.62 2.59
C PHE A 231 -26.25 4.59 3.75
N GLN A 232 -26.44 4.02 4.94
CA GLN A 232 -26.54 4.79 6.17
C GLN A 232 -25.62 4.19 7.23
N PHE A 233 -24.84 5.06 7.89
CA PHE A 233 -24.04 4.70 9.04
C PHE A 233 -24.91 4.53 10.29
N ILE A 234 -24.56 3.55 11.12
CA ILE A 234 -25.10 3.40 12.47
C ILE A 234 -24.02 3.86 13.44
N LEU A 235 -24.32 4.91 14.21
CA LEU A 235 -23.40 5.52 15.18
C LEU A 235 -23.81 5.24 16.63
N ALA A 236 -25.10 5.16 16.93
CA ALA A 236 -25.69 5.21 18.27
C ALA A 236 -25.15 4.21 19.31
N ARG A 237 -24.37 3.20 18.91
CA ARG A 237 -23.83 2.16 19.81
C ARG A 237 -22.31 2.13 19.85
N PHE A 238 -21.65 2.98 19.07
CA PHE A 238 -20.24 2.80 18.76
C PHE A 238 -19.43 4.07 19.01
N PRO A 239 -18.60 4.10 20.05
CA PRO A 239 -17.79 5.26 20.37
C PRO A 239 -16.57 5.43 19.43
N ASP A 240 -16.25 4.40 18.62
CA ASP A 240 -15.12 4.38 17.70
C ASP A 240 -15.42 5.04 16.33
N ILE A 241 -16.67 5.53 16.13
CA ILE A 241 -17.08 6.25 14.92
C ILE A 241 -17.80 7.54 15.27
N VAL A 242 -17.29 8.66 14.79
CA VAL A 242 -17.75 10.01 15.16
C VAL A 242 -18.06 10.81 13.90
N ARG A 243 -19.20 11.46 13.87
CA ARG A 243 -19.56 12.45 12.85
C ARG A 243 -19.06 13.82 13.28
N LEU A 244 -18.36 14.52 12.38
CA LEU A 244 -17.95 15.91 12.55
C LEU A 244 -18.83 16.80 11.67
N GLN A 245 -19.41 17.86 12.25
CA GLN A 245 -20.40 18.69 11.58
C GLN A 245 -19.84 19.95 10.97
N ASP A 246 -18.83 20.54 11.61
CA ASP A 246 -18.28 21.81 11.17
C ASP A 246 -16.73 21.85 11.17
N GLY A 247 -16.19 22.99 10.71
CA GLY A 247 -14.74 23.18 10.59
C GLY A 247 -14.00 23.23 11.93
N TYR A 248 -14.65 23.68 13.00
CA TYR A 248 -14.04 23.73 14.34
C TYR A 248 -13.90 22.33 14.91
N GLU A 249 -14.96 21.51 14.83
CA GLU A 249 -14.90 20.11 15.24
C GLU A 249 -13.84 19.32 14.48
N ILE A 250 -13.68 19.59 13.17
CA ILE A 250 -12.64 18.96 12.36
C ILE A 250 -11.25 19.37 12.83
N GLN A 251 -11.03 20.65 13.09
CA GLN A 251 -9.75 21.14 13.60
C GLN A 251 -9.43 20.52 14.96
N ASP A 252 -10.35 20.58 15.90
CA ASP A 252 -10.20 20.02 17.26
C ASP A 252 -9.90 18.51 17.20
N ALA A 253 -10.59 17.77 16.35
CA ALA A 253 -10.37 16.34 16.18
C ALA A 253 -8.96 16.02 15.65
N ILE A 254 -8.44 16.81 14.71
CA ILE A 254 -7.08 16.63 14.18
C ILE A 254 -6.03 17.01 15.24
N GLU A 255 -6.21 18.14 15.92
CA GLU A 255 -5.30 18.59 16.99
C GLU A 255 -5.25 17.57 18.13
N GLU A 256 -6.40 17.08 18.56
CA GLU A 256 -6.48 16.03 19.58
C GLU A 256 -5.84 14.73 19.11
N ALA A 257 -6.08 14.32 17.86
CA ALA A 257 -5.45 13.14 17.28
C ALA A 257 -3.92 13.27 17.27
N PHE A 258 -3.39 14.40 16.81
CA PHE A 258 -1.94 14.64 16.80
C PHE A 258 -1.33 14.65 18.20
N ARG A 259 -2.05 15.18 19.18
CA ARG A 259 -1.59 15.20 20.57
C ARG A 259 -1.61 13.82 21.24
N THR A 260 -2.61 13.00 20.95
CA THR A 260 -2.86 11.73 21.67
C THR A 260 -2.19 10.52 21.03
N VAL A 261 -2.26 10.40 19.71
CA VAL A 261 -1.69 9.24 18.97
C VAL A 261 -0.52 9.63 18.06
N GLY A 262 -0.32 10.92 17.82
CA GLY A 262 0.75 11.44 16.97
C GLY A 262 0.35 11.57 15.50
N ARG A 263 1.09 12.42 14.78
CA ARG A 263 0.85 12.72 13.37
C ARG A 263 1.01 11.50 12.45
N GLU A 264 1.94 10.61 12.81
CA GLU A 264 2.22 9.37 12.06
C GLU A 264 1.08 8.34 12.14
N GLN A 265 0.25 8.44 13.20
CA GLN A 265 -0.88 7.55 13.46
C GLN A 265 -2.24 8.19 13.14
N THR A 266 -2.23 9.34 12.46
CA THR A 266 -3.43 10.08 12.05
C THR A 266 -3.39 10.32 10.55
N ALA A 267 -4.52 10.13 9.86
CA ALA A 267 -4.61 10.33 8.42
C ALA A 267 -5.96 10.93 8.01
N CYS A 268 -5.94 11.90 7.08
CA CYS A 268 -7.14 12.36 6.39
C CYS A 268 -7.24 11.66 5.03
N ILE A 269 -8.34 10.97 4.76
CA ILE A 269 -8.56 10.24 3.51
C ILE A 269 -9.63 10.96 2.69
N VAL A 270 -9.25 11.32 1.47
CA VAL A 270 -10.09 12.05 0.53
C VAL A 270 -10.12 11.39 -0.85
N ARG A 271 -10.99 11.87 -1.75
CA ARG A 271 -11.13 11.25 -3.08
C ARG A 271 -10.16 11.80 -4.12
N SER A 272 -9.74 13.07 -4.01
CA SER A 272 -8.90 13.72 -5.03
C SER A 272 -7.63 14.33 -4.46
N ASN A 273 -6.59 14.47 -5.30
CA ASN A 273 -5.35 15.16 -4.91
C ASN A 273 -5.61 16.62 -4.56
N LYS A 274 -6.51 17.31 -5.27
CA LYS A 274 -6.90 18.70 -4.98
C LYS A 274 -7.43 18.85 -3.54
N ARG A 275 -8.31 17.92 -3.11
CA ARG A 275 -8.81 17.93 -1.71
C ARG A 275 -7.69 17.61 -0.72
N ALA A 276 -6.84 16.64 -1.04
CA ALA A 276 -5.69 16.31 -0.20
C ALA A 276 -4.75 17.52 -0.02
N ASN A 277 -4.45 18.25 -1.09
CA ASN A 277 -3.63 19.47 -1.04
C ASN A 277 -4.28 20.53 -0.14
N GLY A 278 -5.61 20.72 -0.24
CA GLY A 278 -6.36 21.66 0.63
C GLY A 278 -6.23 21.30 2.11
N TYR A 279 -6.46 20.04 2.49
CA TYR A 279 -6.28 19.58 3.88
C TYR A 279 -4.83 19.70 4.35
N ASN A 280 -3.89 19.29 3.54
CA ASN A 280 -2.46 19.37 3.87
C ASN A 280 -2.04 20.82 4.16
N LYS A 281 -2.51 21.77 3.35
CA LYS A 281 -2.24 23.19 3.54
C LYS A 281 -2.86 23.70 4.85
N GLN A 282 -4.14 23.42 5.09
CA GLN A 282 -4.82 23.83 6.32
C GLN A 282 -4.18 23.22 7.57
N ILE A 283 -3.88 21.93 7.55
CA ILE A 283 -3.21 21.24 8.67
C ILE A 283 -1.86 21.89 8.95
N ARG A 284 -1.05 22.17 7.92
CA ARG A 284 0.26 22.80 8.12
C ARG A 284 0.17 24.22 8.67
N THR A 285 -0.69 25.04 8.10
CA THR A 285 -0.77 26.47 8.48
C THR A 285 -1.54 26.67 9.77
N GLN A 286 -2.70 26.04 9.94
CA GLN A 286 -3.59 26.31 11.07
C GLN A 286 -3.28 25.46 12.30
N ILE A 287 -2.92 24.19 12.10
CA ILE A 287 -2.70 23.25 13.22
C ILE A 287 -1.22 23.18 13.60
N LEU A 288 -0.31 23.11 12.62
CA LEU A 288 1.12 22.95 12.88
C LEU A 288 1.89 24.28 12.89
N GLY A 289 1.25 25.40 12.54
CA GLY A 289 1.88 26.73 12.52
C GLY A 289 3.07 26.82 11.55
N LYS A 290 3.05 26.08 10.44
CA LYS A 290 4.15 26.02 9.49
C LYS A 290 3.85 26.89 8.27
N GLU A 291 4.54 28.02 8.16
CA GLU A 291 4.44 28.94 7.02
C GLU A 291 5.31 28.56 5.83
N PRO A 292 6.59 28.15 5.99
CA PRO A 292 7.45 27.81 4.86
C PRO A 292 6.89 26.62 4.06
N GLU A 293 7.12 26.63 2.76
CA GLU A 293 6.68 25.55 1.86
C GLU A 293 7.18 24.17 2.30
N LEU A 294 8.37 24.10 2.91
CA LEU A 294 8.89 22.89 3.56
C LEU A 294 9.56 23.26 4.89
N ALA A 295 9.27 22.51 5.93
CA ALA A 295 9.78 22.78 7.28
C ALA A 295 10.22 21.47 7.97
N THR A 296 11.13 21.62 8.94
CA THR A 296 11.52 20.52 9.84
C THR A 296 10.30 19.91 10.51
N GLY A 297 10.27 18.60 10.60
CA GLY A 297 9.17 17.80 11.12
C GLY A 297 7.98 17.68 10.17
N ASP A 298 8.08 18.10 8.90
CA ASP A 298 7.05 17.76 7.93
C ASP A 298 7.05 16.27 7.60
N LEU A 299 5.83 15.72 7.50
CA LEU A 299 5.62 14.38 6.98
C LEU A 299 5.36 14.45 5.48
N ILE A 300 6.19 13.75 4.73
CA ILE A 300 6.24 13.81 3.27
C ILE A 300 6.09 12.40 2.70
N MET A 301 5.19 12.22 1.74
CA MET A 301 5.02 10.99 0.98
C MET A 301 5.76 11.08 -0.35
N VAL A 302 6.59 10.10 -0.63
CA VAL A 302 7.22 9.95 -1.95
C VAL A 302 6.18 9.42 -2.94
N VAL A 303 6.07 10.06 -4.10
CA VAL A 303 5.01 9.72 -5.08
C VAL A 303 5.52 9.02 -6.34
N LYS A 304 6.82 8.76 -6.40
CA LYS A 304 7.46 8.01 -7.49
C LYS A 304 8.63 7.20 -6.96
N ASN A 305 8.76 5.94 -7.39
CA ASN A 305 9.91 5.12 -7.01
C ASN A 305 11.23 5.79 -7.35
N ASN A 306 12.15 5.78 -6.41
CA ASN A 306 13.49 6.32 -6.59
C ASN A 306 14.55 5.29 -6.21
N TYR A 307 15.49 5.04 -7.11
CA TYR A 307 16.53 4.02 -7.02
C TYR A 307 17.94 4.60 -6.89
N HIS A 308 18.02 5.92 -6.68
CA HIS A 308 19.30 6.65 -6.67
C HIS A 308 19.87 6.81 -5.27
N TRP A 309 19.02 7.15 -4.30
CA TRP A 309 19.46 7.61 -2.98
C TRP A 309 19.81 6.50 -1.99
N LEU A 310 19.34 5.29 -2.20
CA LEU A 310 19.63 4.15 -1.34
C LEU A 310 20.41 3.08 -2.09
N ALA A 311 21.34 2.45 -1.38
CA ALA A 311 22.05 1.31 -1.92
C ALA A 311 21.11 0.11 -2.10
N PRO A 312 21.22 -0.68 -3.18
CA PRO A 312 20.34 -1.81 -3.44
C PRO A 312 20.34 -2.88 -2.32
N ASP A 313 21.42 -2.97 -1.56
CA ASP A 313 21.63 -3.88 -0.43
C ASP A 313 21.18 -3.29 0.93
N SER A 314 20.77 -2.01 0.95
CA SER A 314 20.18 -1.41 2.16
C SER A 314 18.88 -2.07 2.56
N GLY A 315 18.42 -1.84 3.79
CA GLY A 315 17.15 -2.36 4.30
C GLY A 315 15.98 -2.15 3.32
N PRO A 316 15.65 -0.90 2.90
CA PRO A 316 14.65 -0.62 1.89
C PRO A 316 15.07 -1.03 0.47
N GLY A 317 16.34 -0.87 0.09
CA GLY A 317 16.89 -1.12 -1.24
C GLY A 317 16.60 -0.02 -2.28
N PHE A 318 15.51 0.69 -2.14
CA PHE A 318 15.10 1.88 -2.89
C PHE A 318 13.99 2.60 -2.13
N ILE A 319 13.67 3.82 -2.53
CA ILE A 319 12.54 4.57 -1.96
C ILE A 319 11.32 4.33 -2.84
N ALA A 320 10.28 3.72 -2.27
CA ALA A 320 9.08 3.34 -3.02
C ALA A 320 8.05 4.47 -3.08
N ASN A 321 7.20 4.44 -4.10
CA ASN A 321 5.98 5.23 -4.13
C ASN A 321 5.09 4.83 -2.94
N GLY A 322 4.67 5.82 -2.15
CA GLY A 322 3.89 5.64 -0.92
C GLY A 322 4.73 5.62 0.36
N ASP A 323 6.06 5.53 0.28
CA ASP A 323 6.91 5.66 1.47
C ASP A 323 6.75 7.05 2.10
N ILE A 324 6.65 7.07 3.43
CA ILE A 324 6.55 8.32 4.19
C ILE A 324 7.88 8.61 4.87
N VAL A 325 8.35 9.84 4.71
CA VAL A 325 9.57 10.35 5.34
C VAL A 325 9.27 11.56 6.22
N GLU A 326 10.05 11.74 7.26
CA GLU A 326 10.07 12.96 8.08
C GLU A 326 11.25 13.82 7.68
N VAL A 327 11.01 15.11 7.50
CA VAL A 327 12.06 16.11 7.26
C VAL A 327 12.72 16.45 8.58
N LEU A 328 13.97 16.06 8.76
CA LEU A 328 14.75 16.37 9.98
C LEU A 328 15.37 17.76 9.89
N SER A 329 15.83 18.17 8.69
CA SER A 329 16.28 19.54 8.45
C SER A 329 16.19 19.90 6.96
N VAL A 330 15.97 21.16 6.67
CA VAL A 330 16.07 21.76 5.34
C VAL A 330 17.41 22.49 5.26
N LYS A 331 18.32 22.05 4.41
CA LYS A 331 19.67 22.60 4.29
C LYS A 331 19.73 23.80 3.35
N ALA A 332 19.07 23.70 2.21
CA ALA A 332 19.00 24.76 1.20
C ALA A 332 17.80 24.58 0.29
N VAL A 333 17.25 25.69 -0.19
CA VAL A 333 16.27 25.74 -1.28
C VAL A 333 16.92 26.44 -2.47
N LYS A 334 16.81 25.87 -3.66
CA LYS A 334 17.46 26.35 -4.89
C LYS A 334 16.49 26.30 -6.07
N GLU A 335 16.49 27.33 -6.86
CA GLU A 335 15.84 27.37 -8.16
C GLU A 335 16.84 26.97 -9.24
N LEU A 336 16.65 25.80 -9.86
CA LEU A 336 17.54 25.26 -10.89
C LEU A 336 16.70 24.60 -11.97
N TYR A 337 17.15 24.69 -13.24
CA TYR A 337 16.52 23.98 -14.36
C TYR A 337 15.03 24.30 -14.55
N GLY A 338 14.56 25.46 -14.03
CA GLY A 338 13.16 25.87 -14.08
C GLY A 338 12.26 25.20 -13.04
N PHE A 339 12.86 24.59 -12.00
CA PHE A 339 12.16 23.95 -10.86
C PHE A 339 12.77 24.39 -9.53
N THR A 340 11.98 24.24 -8.46
CA THR A 340 12.42 24.52 -7.09
C THR A 340 12.83 23.22 -6.40
N PHE A 341 14.05 23.17 -5.88
CA PHE A 341 14.59 22.02 -5.17
C PHE A 341 14.92 22.37 -3.71
N ALA A 342 14.67 21.41 -2.81
CA ALA A 342 15.13 21.47 -1.43
C ALA A 342 16.14 20.35 -1.14
N GLU A 343 17.33 20.73 -0.68
CA GLU A 343 18.30 19.80 -0.10
C GLU A 343 17.93 19.55 1.36
N VAL A 344 17.64 18.31 1.70
CA VAL A 344 17.06 17.93 2.99
C VAL A 344 17.77 16.75 3.63
N HIS A 345 17.71 16.69 4.97
CA HIS A 345 18.03 15.49 5.74
C HIS A 345 16.74 14.85 6.19
N ILE A 346 16.56 13.56 5.91
CA ILE A 346 15.30 12.86 6.12
C ILE A 346 15.46 11.55 6.89
N ARG A 347 14.37 11.11 7.53
CA ARG A 347 14.21 9.80 8.13
C ARG A 347 13.04 9.07 7.49
N MET A 348 13.24 7.80 7.11
CA MET A 348 12.16 6.95 6.61
C MET A 348 11.34 6.39 7.76
N LEU A 349 10.02 6.68 7.80
CA LEU A 349 9.16 6.23 8.91
C LEU A 349 8.86 4.74 8.84
N ASP A 350 8.78 4.19 7.64
CA ASP A 350 8.47 2.78 7.44
C ASP A 350 9.69 1.86 7.58
N TYR A 351 10.89 2.44 7.73
CA TYR A 351 12.15 1.71 7.87
C TYR A 351 13.00 2.32 9.00
N PRO A 352 12.64 2.08 10.27
CA PRO A 352 13.29 2.71 11.42
C PRO A 352 14.78 2.34 11.57
N ASP A 353 15.18 1.17 11.04
CA ASP A 353 16.58 0.72 11.03
C ASP A 353 17.42 1.37 9.91
N GLN A 354 16.78 2.11 9.00
CA GLN A 354 17.48 2.89 7.98
C GLN A 354 17.96 4.20 8.61
N GLU A 355 19.28 4.38 8.67
CA GLU A 355 19.88 5.63 9.13
C GLU A 355 19.35 6.82 8.32
N PRO A 356 19.11 7.98 8.97
CA PRO A 356 18.76 9.20 8.27
C PRO A 356 19.83 9.58 7.22
N PHE A 357 19.40 10.15 6.11
CA PHE A 357 20.29 10.48 5.01
C PHE A 357 19.87 11.77 4.30
N ASP A 358 20.83 12.31 3.54
CA ASP A 358 20.63 13.50 2.72
C ASP A 358 20.03 13.14 1.37
N THR A 359 19.08 13.96 0.91
CA THR A 359 18.46 13.81 -0.40
C THR A 359 18.00 15.16 -0.94
N VAL A 360 17.44 15.16 -2.13
CA VAL A 360 16.85 16.34 -2.76
C VAL A 360 15.38 16.10 -3.04
N PHE A 361 14.52 17.04 -2.69
CA PHE A 361 13.10 17.08 -3.08
C PHE A 361 12.90 18.05 -4.24
N ILE A 362 11.96 17.75 -5.13
CA ILE A 362 11.42 18.72 -6.08
C ILE A 362 10.09 19.25 -5.53
N LEU A 363 10.07 20.53 -5.17
CA LEU A 363 8.98 21.15 -4.43
C LEU A 363 7.76 21.42 -5.30
N ASP A 364 7.94 21.62 -6.61
CA ASP A 364 6.86 21.82 -7.58
C ASP A 364 5.81 20.69 -7.56
N THR A 365 6.14 19.52 -7.01
CA THR A 365 5.19 18.42 -6.86
C THR A 365 4.34 18.51 -5.60
N LEU A 366 4.74 19.27 -4.57
CA LEU A 366 4.08 19.28 -3.25
C LEU A 366 2.60 19.66 -3.35
N GLU A 367 2.29 20.78 -3.99
CA GLU A 367 0.93 21.32 -4.11
C GLU A 367 0.29 21.05 -5.49
N SER A 368 0.99 20.38 -6.41
CA SER A 368 0.44 20.01 -7.73
C SER A 368 -0.79 19.11 -7.59
N ASP A 369 -1.81 19.32 -8.41
CA ASP A 369 -2.97 18.41 -8.47
C ASP A 369 -2.63 17.09 -9.19
N SER A 370 -1.54 17.07 -9.95
CA SER A 370 -1.02 15.86 -10.60
C SER A 370 -0.41 14.89 -9.60
N HIS A 371 -0.43 13.61 -9.92
CA HIS A 371 0.18 12.58 -9.08
C HIS A 371 1.70 12.75 -8.95
N ALA A 372 2.38 13.11 -10.03
CA ALA A 372 3.83 13.32 -10.13
C ALA A 372 4.10 14.33 -11.25
N LEU A 373 5.35 14.66 -11.52
CA LEU A 373 5.73 15.49 -12.68
C LEU A 373 5.19 14.87 -13.97
N SER A 374 4.66 15.72 -14.85
CA SER A 374 4.22 15.32 -16.18
C SER A 374 5.38 14.76 -17.01
N PHE A 375 5.07 14.04 -18.09
CA PHE A 375 6.10 13.60 -19.04
C PHE A 375 6.87 14.79 -19.62
N GLU A 376 6.18 15.90 -19.92
CA GLU A 376 6.77 17.12 -20.44
C GLU A 376 7.74 17.76 -19.44
N ASP A 377 7.36 17.87 -18.16
CA ASP A 377 8.22 18.46 -17.13
C ASP A 377 9.42 17.55 -16.83
N ASN A 378 9.25 16.24 -16.80
CA ASN A 378 10.39 15.31 -16.71
C ASN A 378 11.34 15.44 -17.89
N SER A 379 10.80 15.67 -19.11
CA SER A 379 11.60 15.88 -20.32
C SER A 379 12.35 17.22 -20.29
N LYS A 380 11.68 18.30 -19.86
CA LYS A 380 12.29 19.62 -19.65
C LYS A 380 13.44 19.53 -18.65
N LEU A 381 13.22 18.90 -17.49
CA LEU A 381 14.25 18.70 -16.48
C LEU A 381 15.45 17.90 -17.06
N TYR A 382 15.16 16.82 -17.80
CA TYR A 382 16.22 16.03 -18.44
C TYR A 382 17.07 16.88 -19.41
N GLN A 383 16.44 17.69 -20.26
CA GLN A 383 17.15 18.52 -21.24
C GLN A 383 17.97 19.60 -20.53
N ALA A 384 17.40 20.28 -19.55
CA ALA A 384 18.10 21.34 -18.81
C ALA A 384 19.32 20.81 -18.05
N VAL A 385 19.17 19.68 -17.35
CA VAL A 385 20.33 19.04 -16.68
C VAL A 385 21.37 18.54 -17.69
N ARG A 386 20.94 18.08 -18.87
CA ARG A 386 21.85 17.62 -19.92
C ARG A 386 22.73 18.74 -20.48
N GLU A 387 22.24 19.98 -20.53
CA GLU A 387 22.97 21.15 -20.99
C GLU A 387 24.25 21.39 -20.18
N ASP A 388 24.26 21.10 -18.88
CA ASP A 388 25.48 21.20 -18.05
C ASP A 388 26.61 20.28 -18.56
N TYR A 389 26.28 19.23 -19.26
CA TYR A 389 27.18 18.23 -19.78
C TYR A 389 27.37 18.32 -21.31
N ALA A 390 26.94 19.41 -21.96
CA ALA A 390 27.01 19.56 -23.42
C ALA A 390 28.40 19.41 -24.03
N HIS A 391 29.43 19.69 -23.21
CA HIS A 391 30.85 19.54 -23.59
C HIS A 391 31.33 18.07 -23.69
N LEU A 392 30.50 17.10 -23.22
CA LEU A 392 30.85 15.68 -23.22
C LEU A 392 30.20 14.94 -24.41
N PRO A 393 30.73 13.78 -24.83
CA PRO A 393 30.07 12.89 -25.78
C PRO A 393 28.67 12.46 -25.28
N GLN A 394 27.72 12.24 -26.20
CA GLN A 394 26.30 11.97 -25.87
C GLN A 394 26.09 10.88 -24.82
N TYR A 395 26.84 9.77 -24.92
CA TYR A 395 26.71 8.68 -23.94
C TYR A 395 27.17 9.10 -22.53
N LYS A 396 28.19 9.98 -22.43
CA LYS A 396 28.67 10.52 -21.16
C LYS A 396 27.67 11.55 -20.58
N GLN A 397 27.08 12.39 -21.45
CA GLN A 397 25.99 13.30 -21.02
C GLN A 397 24.91 12.50 -20.33
N TYR A 398 24.40 11.45 -20.97
CA TYR A 398 23.37 10.60 -20.42
C TYR A 398 23.75 9.99 -19.06
N LEU A 399 24.97 9.44 -18.94
CA LEU A 399 25.44 8.86 -17.68
C LEU A 399 25.53 9.89 -16.55
N ASN A 400 25.96 11.12 -16.86
CA ASN A 400 26.06 12.18 -15.85
C ASN A 400 24.69 12.69 -15.43
N VAL A 401 23.74 12.85 -16.36
CA VAL A 401 22.35 13.18 -16.02
C VAL A 401 21.76 12.15 -15.07
N LYS A 402 21.96 10.86 -15.34
CA LYS A 402 21.46 9.77 -14.46
C LYS A 402 22.08 9.73 -13.06
N LYS A 403 23.26 10.35 -12.89
CA LYS A 403 23.92 10.49 -11.58
C LYS A 403 23.64 11.84 -10.91
N ASN A 404 23.04 12.78 -11.64
CA ASN A 404 22.77 14.12 -11.12
C ASN A 404 21.73 14.06 -10.00
N PRO A 405 21.99 14.64 -8.80
CA PRO A 405 21.07 14.58 -7.66
C PRO A 405 19.75 15.31 -7.91
N PHE A 406 19.76 16.40 -8.68
CA PHE A 406 18.55 17.17 -9.00
C PHE A 406 17.67 16.45 -10.02
N PHE A 407 18.26 15.74 -11.00
CA PHE A 407 17.50 14.87 -11.89
C PHE A 407 16.85 13.69 -11.13
N ASN A 408 17.52 13.22 -10.07
CA ASN A 408 17.03 12.15 -9.20
C ASN A 408 16.32 12.67 -7.95
N ALA A 409 15.92 13.96 -7.92
CA ALA A 409 15.16 14.51 -6.82
C ALA A 409 13.89 13.70 -6.56
N LEU A 410 13.55 13.52 -5.29
CA LEU A 410 12.32 12.83 -4.89
C LEU A 410 11.12 13.70 -5.26
N GLN A 411 10.18 13.11 -5.98
CA GLN A 411 8.87 13.71 -6.23
C GLN A 411 7.99 13.42 -5.02
N VAL A 412 7.43 14.46 -4.42
CA VAL A 412 6.90 14.40 -3.06
C VAL A 412 5.58 15.12 -2.90
N LYS A 413 4.80 14.71 -1.89
CA LYS A 413 3.59 15.37 -1.41
C LYS A 413 3.55 15.38 0.11
N TYR A 414 2.80 16.28 0.71
CA TYR A 414 2.55 16.20 2.15
C TYR A 414 1.77 14.93 2.50
N ALA A 415 2.02 14.38 3.69
CA ALA A 415 1.50 13.09 4.12
C ALA A 415 0.51 13.16 5.30
N TYR A 416 -0.19 14.29 5.49
CA TYR A 416 -1.26 14.41 6.48
C TYR A 416 -2.63 14.03 5.90
N ALA A 417 -2.83 14.37 4.62
CA ALA A 417 -4.02 14.01 3.86
C ALA A 417 -3.63 13.44 2.50
N PHE A 418 -4.29 12.38 2.06
CA PHE A 418 -4.02 11.70 0.78
C PHE A 418 -5.23 10.94 0.26
N THR A 419 -5.16 10.51 -0.98
CA THR A 419 -6.26 9.78 -1.61
C THR A 419 -6.37 8.35 -1.05
N CYS A 420 -7.59 7.80 -1.10
CA CYS A 420 -7.86 6.44 -0.64
C CYS A 420 -6.96 5.38 -1.31
N HIS A 421 -6.64 5.52 -2.60
CA HIS A 421 -5.69 4.61 -3.28
C HIS A 421 -4.29 4.63 -2.63
N LYS A 422 -3.84 5.80 -2.17
CA LYS A 422 -2.56 5.92 -1.46
C LYS A 422 -2.63 5.44 -0.02
N ALA A 423 -3.82 5.33 0.56
CA ALA A 423 -4.06 4.77 1.88
C ALA A 423 -4.06 3.24 1.88
N GLN A 424 -4.17 2.58 0.73
CA GLN A 424 -4.17 1.11 0.65
C GLN A 424 -2.87 0.52 1.22
N GLY A 425 -3.01 -0.60 1.93
CA GLY A 425 -1.90 -1.25 2.64
C GLY A 425 -1.43 -0.52 3.90
N GLY A 426 -2.01 0.67 4.22
CA GLY A 426 -1.77 1.41 5.46
C GLY A 426 -2.90 1.24 6.47
N GLN A 427 -2.56 1.45 7.74
CA GLN A 427 -3.51 1.54 8.84
C GLN A 427 -3.06 2.65 9.80
N TRP A 428 -4.02 3.34 10.39
CA TRP A 428 -3.79 4.43 11.33
C TRP A 428 -4.75 4.30 12.52
N LYS A 429 -4.32 4.76 13.65
CA LYS A 429 -5.17 4.75 14.85
C LYS A 429 -6.38 5.63 14.68
N ARG A 430 -6.20 6.84 14.13
CA ARG A 430 -7.27 7.79 13.86
C ARG A 430 -7.32 8.16 12.39
N VAL A 431 -8.48 8.01 11.80
CA VAL A 431 -8.71 8.32 10.38
C VAL A 431 -9.89 9.26 10.24
N LEU A 432 -9.70 10.32 9.47
CA LEU A 432 -10.76 11.23 9.06
C LEU A 432 -11.10 10.93 7.59
N VAL A 433 -12.36 10.68 7.29
CA VAL A 433 -12.84 10.38 5.92
C VAL A 433 -13.80 11.48 5.49
N GLU A 434 -13.46 12.16 4.41
CA GLU A 434 -14.32 13.18 3.83
C GLU A 434 -15.26 12.58 2.78
N GLN A 435 -16.55 12.89 2.89
CA GLN A 435 -17.55 12.58 1.86
C GLN A 435 -17.19 13.30 0.55
N PRO A 436 -16.94 12.57 -0.55
CA PRO A 436 -16.70 13.21 -1.83
C PRO A 436 -17.99 13.76 -2.44
N TYR A 437 -17.87 14.77 -3.29
CA TYR A 437 -18.95 15.18 -4.17
C TYR A 437 -19.24 14.08 -5.22
N LEU A 438 -20.50 13.64 -5.29
CA LEU A 438 -20.98 12.54 -6.13
C LEU A 438 -22.14 13.01 -7.01
N PRO A 439 -21.86 13.63 -8.16
CA PRO A 439 -22.92 14.16 -9.03
C PRO A 439 -23.83 13.08 -9.61
N ASP A 440 -23.29 11.88 -9.84
CA ASP A 440 -24.02 10.75 -10.43
C ASP A 440 -24.63 9.81 -9.38
N GLY A 441 -24.57 10.18 -8.10
CA GLY A 441 -25.04 9.37 -6.99
C GLY A 441 -24.07 8.28 -6.53
N LEU A 442 -24.61 7.31 -5.78
CA LEU A 442 -23.82 6.19 -5.23
C LEU A 442 -23.71 5.06 -6.26
N ASP A 443 -22.53 4.46 -6.35
CA ASP A 443 -22.24 3.30 -7.18
C ASP A 443 -21.34 2.29 -6.46
N ALA A 444 -21.09 1.14 -7.06
CA ALA A 444 -20.22 0.11 -6.51
C ALA A 444 -18.78 0.61 -6.29
N ASN A 445 -18.27 1.53 -7.13
CA ASN A 445 -16.93 2.09 -6.98
C ASN A 445 -16.84 3.00 -5.74
N TYR A 446 -17.89 3.79 -5.49
CA TYR A 446 -17.98 4.58 -4.27
C TYR A 446 -18.02 3.68 -3.03
N PHE A 447 -18.81 2.60 -3.05
CA PHE A 447 -18.87 1.65 -1.93
C PHE A 447 -17.53 0.98 -1.65
N ARG A 448 -16.78 0.59 -2.69
CA ARG A 448 -15.40 0.07 -2.53
C ARG A 448 -14.47 1.13 -1.97
N TRP A 449 -14.60 2.36 -2.47
CA TRP A 449 -13.84 3.50 -1.96
C TRP A 449 -14.13 3.75 -0.47
N LEU A 450 -15.40 3.83 -0.10
CA LEU A 450 -15.84 4.06 1.28
C LEU A 450 -15.38 2.93 2.20
N TYR A 451 -15.61 1.68 1.79
CA TYR A 451 -15.13 0.50 2.52
C TYR A 451 -13.62 0.55 2.75
N THR A 452 -12.85 0.84 1.68
CA THR A 452 -11.40 0.93 1.77
C THR A 452 -10.98 2.05 2.72
N ALA A 453 -11.60 3.23 2.64
CA ALA A 453 -11.26 4.39 3.44
C ALA A 453 -11.52 4.14 4.94
N ILE A 454 -12.73 3.68 5.30
CA ILE A 454 -13.10 3.50 6.71
C ILE A 454 -12.33 2.36 7.39
N THR A 455 -11.99 1.30 6.64
CA THR A 455 -11.21 0.16 7.17
C THR A 455 -9.73 0.47 7.38
N ARG A 456 -9.28 1.71 7.08
CA ARG A 456 -7.93 2.18 7.44
C ARG A 456 -7.82 2.56 8.91
N ALA A 457 -8.95 2.88 9.56
CA ALA A 457 -8.99 3.22 10.99
C ALA A 457 -8.89 1.95 11.85
N THR A 458 -8.06 2.01 12.90
CA THR A 458 -7.91 0.91 13.86
C THR A 458 -8.47 1.24 15.25
N GLU A 459 -8.59 2.53 15.61
CA GLU A 459 -9.13 2.96 16.90
C GLU A 459 -10.33 3.89 16.73
N THR A 460 -10.22 4.96 15.94
CA THR A 460 -11.31 5.94 15.77
C THR A 460 -11.44 6.39 14.33
N LEU A 461 -12.67 6.39 13.84
CA LEU A 461 -13.07 6.91 12.54
C LEU A 461 -13.87 8.20 12.70
N PHE A 462 -13.45 9.26 12.02
CA PHE A 462 -14.19 10.51 11.92
C PHE A 462 -14.78 10.67 10.53
N LEU A 463 -16.05 11.01 10.43
CA LEU A 463 -16.79 11.23 9.19
C LEU A 463 -17.02 12.72 8.98
N ILE A 464 -16.53 13.26 7.86
CA ILE A 464 -16.58 14.69 7.52
C ILE A 464 -17.48 14.91 6.30
N GLY A 465 -18.39 15.87 6.39
CA GLY A 465 -19.21 16.34 5.26
C GLY A 465 -20.28 15.36 4.80
N PHE A 466 -20.59 14.34 5.57
CA PHE A 466 -21.72 13.44 5.32
C PHE A 466 -23.03 14.12 5.74
N SER A 467 -23.99 14.25 4.81
CA SER A 467 -25.34 14.78 5.11
C SER A 467 -26.15 13.83 5.99
N ASP A 468 -27.26 14.31 6.55
CA ASP A 468 -28.13 13.53 7.45
C ASP A 468 -28.65 12.24 6.82
N ASP A 469 -28.83 12.21 5.51
CA ASP A 469 -29.30 11.02 4.76
C ASP A 469 -28.33 9.82 4.87
N TYR A 470 -27.08 10.08 5.23
CA TYR A 470 -26.07 9.03 5.44
C TYR A 470 -26.07 8.44 6.85
N PHE A 471 -27.03 8.82 7.70
CA PHE A 471 -27.13 8.31 9.07
C PHE A 471 -28.51 7.75 9.34
N GLU A 472 -28.58 6.61 10.05
CA GLU A 472 -29.86 6.16 10.58
C GLU A 472 -30.39 7.20 11.59
N GLN A 473 -31.67 7.58 11.42
CA GLN A 473 -32.36 8.40 12.41
C GLN A 473 -32.60 7.56 13.67
N GLU A 474 -32.27 8.12 14.82
CA GLU A 474 -32.51 7.50 16.12
C GLU A 474 -33.98 7.27 16.42
#